data_3bac49d1bc425c9f84dca670bdcc5434
#
_entry.id   3bac49d1bc425c9f84dca670bdcc5434
#
_cell.length_a   1.000
_cell.length_b   1.000
_cell.length_c   1.000
_cell.angle_alpha   90.00
_cell.angle_beta   90.00
_cell.angle_gamma   90.00
#
_symmetry.space_group_name_H-M   'P 1'
#
loop_
_entity.id
_entity.type
_entity.pdbx_description
1 polymer ?
#
loop_
_entity_poly.entity_id
_entity_poly.type
_entity_poly.pdbx_seq_one_letter_code
_entity_poly.pdbx_strand_id
1 'polypeptide(L)'
;MADKLRPPQQQDPPGVTSKMDPHPRDSMEDYEGRGLLDGKRALITGGDSGIGRAVAIAFAKEGADVAIAYLNEHEDAKYTEERVRAEGRECLLLPGDLAEAAQCREIVDRTVNELGGLDILVNNIATQWPVDSPEELTDEQWTHTFEVNIHSYFRVTNAALPHLDKGSVIINTGSVNGLRGNKSLIDYSATKGAVHAWTYAMAQALADRGVRINCVAPGPVWTPLIPSTFPPEKVEKFGLQVPFERAAHPDDLAPSYVFLASNRLSSYYSGEVIAALGGETTPG
;
A
#
# COMPACT_ATOMS: atom_id res chain seq x y z
N MET A 1 16.97 23.71 -10.36
CA MET A 1 17.21 22.24 -10.28
C MET A 1 17.81 21.80 -8.96
N ALA A 2 18.82 22.51 -8.40
CA ALA A 2 19.44 22.10 -7.13
C ALA A 2 18.43 21.96 -5.96
N ASP A 3 17.45 22.83 -5.89
CA ASP A 3 16.44 22.83 -4.80
C ASP A 3 15.42 21.66 -4.86
N LYS A 4 15.47 20.84 -5.92
CA LYS A 4 14.57 19.67 -6.08
C LYS A 4 15.28 18.34 -5.81
N LEU A 5 16.60 18.35 -5.61
CA LEU A 5 17.37 17.15 -5.29
C LEU A 5 17.20 16.81 -3.79
N ARG A 6 17.15 15.51 -3.49
CA ARG A 6 17.22 15.03 -2.10
C ARG A 6 18.67 14.77 -1.72
N PRO A 7 19.03 14.81 -0.43
CA PRO A 7 20.31 14.29 0.02
C PRO A 7 20.49 12.83 -0.42
N PRO A 8 21.66 12.46 -0.97
CA PRO A 8 21.97 11.05 -1.21
C PRO A 8 21.91 10.27 0.10
N GLN A 9 21.10 9.20 0.12
CA GLN A 9 20.90 8.41 1.34
C GLN A 9 20.58 6.96 0.99
N GLN A 10 20.86 6.06 1.91
CA GLN A 10 20.57 4.63 1.81
C GLN A 10 20.28 4.04 3.18
N GLN A 11 19.41 3.04 3.22
CA GLN A 11 19.06 2.29 4.43
C GLN A 11 19.08 0.79 4.11
N ASP A 12 19.20 -0.04 5.14
CA ASP A 12 18.96 -1.47 5.01
C ASP A 12 17.45 -1.74 4.97
N PRO A 13 16.97 -2.71 4.17
CA PRO A 13 15.57 -3.14 4.18
C PRO A 13 15.18 -3.87 5.49
N PRO A 14 13.98 -3.68 5.97
CA PRO A 14 13.03 -2.67 5.55
C PRO A 14 13.47 -1.28 6.03
N GLY A 15 13.27 -0.24 5.20
CA GLY A 15 13.62 1.13 5.57
C GLY A 15 12.69 1.69 6.65
N VAL A 16 13.18 2.63 7.46
CA VAL A 16 12.42 3.30 8.52
C VAL A 16 12.26 4.80 8.24
N THR A 17 11.09 5.33 8.57
CA THR A 17 10.72 6.74 8.29
C THR A 17 11.65 7.73 8.99
N SER A 18 12.04 7.45 10.24
CA SER A 18 12.87 8.36 11.06
C SER A 18 14.26 8.66 10.49
N LYS A 19 14.77 7.82 9.59
CA LYS A 19 16.06 7.99 8.92
C LYS A 19 15.96 8.67 7.55
N MET A 20 14.76 9.02 7.08
CA MET A 20 14.58 9.67 5.78
C MET A 20 14.86 11.18 5.87
N ASP A 21 15.54 11.72 4.88
CA ASP A 21 15.75 13.16 4.70
C ASP A 21 15.43 13.56 3.23
N PRO A 22 14.46 14.44 2.98
CA PRO A 22 13.46 14.95 3.93
C PRO A 22 12.50 13.86 4.42
N HIS A 23 11.87 14.07 5.55
CA HIS A 23 10.77 13.21 6.00
C HIS A 23 9.63 13.22 4.97
N PRO A 24 8.98 12.08 4.70
CA PRO A 24 7.78 12.06 3.89
C PRO A 24 6.62 12.78 4.62
N ARG A 25 5.67 13.32 3.86
CA ARG A 25 4.37 13.69 4.40
C ARG A 25 3.50 12.45 4.35
N ASP A 26 3.26 11.84 5.50
CA ASP A 26 2.53 10.58 5.66
C ASP A 26 1.62 10.56 6.90
N SER A 27 1.34 11.75 7.45
CA SER A 27 0.53 11.92 8.67
C SER A 27 -0.83 12.57 8.45
N MET A 28 -1.18 12.87 7.18
CA MET A 28 -2.48 13.43 6.79
C MET A 28 -2.86 14.70 7.58
N GLU A 29 -1.89 15.57 7.87
CA GLU A 29 -2.11 16.76 8.71
C GLU A 29 -3.17 17.72 8.15
N ASP A 30 -3.14 17.92 6.83
CA ASP A 30 -4.05 18.83 6.12
C ASP A 30 -5.37 18.17 5.70
N TYR A 31 -5.59 16.88 6.06
CA TYR A 31 -6.79 16.14 5.70
C TYR A 31 -7.85 16.22 6.81
N GLU A 32 -9.04 16.67 6.45
CA GLU A 32 -10.21 16.69 7.34
C GLU A 32 -11.19 15.57 6.98
N GLY A 33 -11.44 14.66 7.93
CA GLY A 33 -12.41 13.57 7.78
C GLY A 33 -13.85 14.07 7.77
N ARG A 34 -14.73 13.31 7.12
CA ARG A 34 -16.16 13.60 6.97
C ARG A 34 -17.07 12.46 7.39
N GLY A 35 -16.53 11.47 8.10
CA GLY A 35 -17.26 10.27 8.55
C GLY A 35 -17.67 9.36 7.39
N LEU A 36 -16.85 9.28 6.33
CA LEU A 36 -17.15 8.44 5.18
C LEU A 36 -17.00 6.95 5.49
N LEU A 37 -16.25 6.62 6.55
CA LEU A 37 -15.96 5.26 6.99
C LEU A 37 -16.39 5.01 8.44
N ASP A 38 -17.34 5.80 8.96
CA ASP A 38 -17.86 5.65 10.32
C ASP A 38 -18.25 4.21 10.64
N GLY A 39 -17.67 3.67 11.73
CA GLY A 39 -17.94 2.33 12.23
C GLY A 39 -17.40 1.19 11.36
N LYS A 40 -16.55 1.50 10.36
CA LYS A 40 -15.85 0.51 9.54
C LYS A 40 -14.59 -0.01 10.23
N ARG A 41 -14.20 -1.23 9.89
CA ARG A 41 -13.02 -1.92 10.41
C ARG A 41 -12.13 -2.27 9.22
N ALA A 42 -10.91 -1.80 9.25
CA ALA A 42 -9.98 -1.95 8.14
C ALA A 42 -8.73 -2.75 8.56
N LEU A 43 -8.28 -3.66 7.69
CA LEU A 43 -6.95 -4.28 7.76
C LEU A 43 -6.07 -3.69 6.66
N ILE A 44 -4.90 -3.18 7.02
CA ILE A 44 -3.94 -2.55 6.11
C ILE A 44 -2.60 -3.26 6.24
N THR A 45 -2.12 -3.91 5.18
CA THR A 45 -0.79 -4.52 5.17
C THR A 45 0.28 -3.49 4.81
N GLY A 46 1.41 -3.46 5.54
CA GLY A 46 2.40 -2.40 5.44
C GLY A 46 1.86 -1.06 5.92
N GLY A 47 1.10 -1.08 7.04
CA GLY A 47 0.46 0.11 7.61
C GLY A 47 1.34 0.91 8.57
N ASP A 48 2.55 0.46 8.82
CA ASP A 48 3.54 1.09 9.70
C ASP A 48 4.12 2.38 9.14
N SER A 49 4.30 2.47 7.82
CA SER A 49 4.99 3.57 7.17
C SER A 49 4.42 3.89 5.79
N GLY A 50 4.92 4.97 5.17
CA GLY A 50 4.64 5.32 3.79
C GLY A 50 3.15 5.40 3.45
N ILE A 51 2.75 4.80 2.32
CA ILE A 51 1.36 4.84 1.83
C ILE A 51 0.41 4.19 2.84
N GLY A 52 0.78 3.04 3.41
CA GLY A 52 -0.06 2.33 4.37
C GLY A 52 -0.34 3.14 5.64
N ARG A 53 0.66 3.86 6.18
CA ARG A 53 0.49 4.79 7.29
C ARG A 53 -0.49 5.89 6.96
N ALA A 54 -0.27 6.59 5.84
CA ALA A 54 -1.16 7.68 5.44
C ALA A 54 -2.61 7.20 5.24
N VAL A 55 -2.80 6.00 4.69
CA VAL A 55 -4.11 5.36 4.53
C VAL A 55 -4.72 5.04 5.90
N ALA A 56 -3.95 4.47 6.84
CA ALA A 56 -4.44 4.16 8.18
C ALA A 56 -4.93 5.41 8.91
N ILE A 57 -4.14 6.49 8.88
CA ILE A 57 -4.51 7.76 9.51
C ILE A 57 -5.72 8.40 8.80
N ALA A 58 -5.77 8.40 7.46
CA ALA A 58 -6.92 8.92 6.71
C ALA A 58 -8.21 8.13 7.03
N PHE A 59 -8.12 6.81 7.15
CA PHE A 59 -9.26 5.97 7.50
C PHE A 59 -9.74 6.23 8.94
N ALA A 60 -8.81 6.44 9.87
CA ALA A 60 -9.16 6.85 11.24
C ALA A 60 -9.86 8.21 11.28
N LYS A 61 -9.37 9.21 10.54
CA LYS A 61 -10.02 10.51 10.38
C LYS A 61 -11.43 10.40 9.77
N GLU A 62 -11.66 9.39 8.94
CA GLU A 62 -12.98 9.09 8.38
C GLU A 62 -13.86 8.20 9.28
N GLY A 63 -13.40 7.85 10.49
CA GLY A 63 -14.19 7.14 11.50
C GLY A 63 -14.01 5.62 11.54
N ALA A 64 -13.00 5.06 10.84
CA ALA A 64 -12.73 3.62 10.87
C ALA A 64 -11.77 3.23 12.00
N ASP A 65 -11.98 2.05 12.59
CA ASP A 65 -10.98 1.35 13.37
C ASP A 65 -10.04 0.58 12.42
N VAL A 66 -8.74 0.53 12.74
CA VAL A 66 -7.76 -0.05 11.85
C VAL A 66 -6.89 -1.11 12.52
N ALA A 67 -6.54 -2.15 11.78
CA ALA A 67 -5.46 -3.06 12.08
C ALA A 67 -4.34 -2.83 11.06
N ILE A 68 -3.10 -2.70 11.50
CA ILE A 68 -1.94 -2.55 10.63
C ILE A 68 -1.02 -3.76 10.78
N ALA A 69 -0.77 -4.45 9.67
CA ALA A 69 0.22 -5.52 9.61
C ALA A 69 1.55 -4.97 9.07
N TYR A 70 2.66 -5.36 9.68
CA TYR A 70 4.01 -4.89 9.35
C TYR A 70 5.05 -5.96 9.72
N LEU A 71 6.29 -5.85 9.21
CA LEU A 71 7.29 -6.89 9.43
C LEU A 71 7.89 -6.78 10.85
N ASN A 72 8.70 -5.75 11.12
CA ASN A 72 9.42 -5.58 12.39
C ASN A 72 9.75 -4.12 12.72
N GLU A 73 9.18 -3.15 12.00
CA GLU A 73 9.40 -1.71 12.19
C GLU A 73 8.52 -1.15 13.32
N HIS A 74 8.76 -1.65 14.55
CA HIS A 74 7.89 -1.39 15.71
C HIS A 74 7.72 0.09 16.06
N GLU A 75 8.77 0.91 15.90
CA GLU A 75 8.70 2.35 16.18
C GLU A 75 7.83 3.09 15.16
N ASP A 76 7.95 2.73 13.88
CA ASP A 76 7.11 3.27 12.82
C ASP A 76 5.64 2.86 13.01
N ALA A 77 5.39 1.60 13.35
CA ALA A 77 4.05 1.09 13.63
C ALA A 77 3.41 1.76 14.86
N LYS A 78 4.20 1.98 15.92
CA LYS A 78 3.76 2.70 17.12
C LYS A 78 3.40 4.16 16.82
N TYR A 79 4.18 4.84 15.99
CA TYR A 79 3.84 6.18 15.54
C TYR A 79 2.48 6.20 14.80
N THR A 80 2.25 5.24 13.91
CA THR A 80 0.96 5.12 13.22
C THR A 80 -0.18 4.87 14.20
N GLU A 81 0.02 3.97 15.19
CA GLU A 81 -0.96 3.72 16.25
C GLU A 81 -1.30 4.98 17.02
N GLU A 82 -0.30 5.74 17.45
CA GLU A 82 -0.49 6.99 18.19
C GLU A 82 -1.33 8.01 17.39
N ARG A 83 -1.05 8.13 16.08
CA ARG A 83 -1.80 9.03 15.19
C ARG A 83 -3.26 8.57 14.99
N VAL A 84 -3.50 7.27 14.82
CA VAL A 84 -4.86 6.71 14.70
C VAL A 84 -5.65 6.91 16.00
N ARG A 85 -5.02 6.64 17.15
CA ARG A 85 -5.66 6.80 18.46
C ARG A 85 -5.95 8.28 18.79
N ALA A 86 -5.16 9.21 18.27
CA ALA A 86 -5.43 10.65 18.40
C ALA A 86 -6.75 11.07 17.73
N GLU A 87 -7.21 10.32 16.72
CA GLU A 87 -8.52 10.52 16.07
C GLU A 87 -9.67 9.79 16.83
N GLY A 88 -9.39 9.23 18.01
CA GLY A 88 -10.38 8.50 18.81
C GLY A 88 -10.76 7.11 18.27
N ARG A 89 -9.90 6.51 17.43
CA ARG A 89 -10.14 5.20 16.82
C ARG A 89 -9.20 4.14 17.38
N GLU A 90 -9.63 2.87 17.31
CA GLU A 90 -8.77 1.75 17.69
C GLU A 90 -7.72 1.48 16.61
N CYS A 91 -6.51 1.12 17.08
CA CYS A 91 -5.43 0.65 16.21
C CYS A 91 -4.85 -0.64 16.76
N LEU A 92 -4.89 -1.70 15.96
CA LEU A 92 -4.32 -3.01 16.29
C LEU A 92 -3.00 -3.19 15.57
N LEU A 93 -1.94 -3.53 16.31
CA LEU A 93 -0.61 -3.79 15.76
C LEU A 93 -0.41 -5.30 15.53
N LEU A 94 -0.08 -5.69 14.30
CA LEU A 94 0.05 -7.07 13.84
C LEU A 94 1.44 -7.30 13.19
N PRO A 95 2.51 -7.44 14.02
CA PRO A 95 3.84 -7.74 13.49
C PRO A 95 3.92 -9.16 12.93
N GLY A 96 4.65 -9.36 11.85
CA GLY A 96 4.96 -10.67 11.28
C GLY A 96 5.23 -10.64 9.78
N ASP A 97 5.91 -11.68 9.30
CA ASP A 97 6.28 -11.81 7.89
C ASP A 97 5.12 -12.36 7.05
N LEU A 98 4.59 -11.54 6.15
CA LEU A 98 3.49 -11.93 5.26
C LEU A 98 3.94 -12.77 4.04
N ALA A 99 5.24 -13.04 3.86
CA ALA A 99 5.68 -14.11 2.99
C ALA A 99 5.22 -15.48 3.52
N GLU A 100 4.98 -15.59 4.85
CA GLU A 100 4.53 -16.80 5.50
C GLU A 100 3.00 -16.95 5.46
N ALA A 101 2.50 -18.04 4.89
CA ALA A 101 1.07 -18.28 4.72
C ALA A 101 0.29 -18.37 6.05
N ALA A 102 0.92 -18.83 7.13
CA ALA A 102 0.31 -18.88 8.45
C ALA A 102 0.07 -17.47 9.00
N GLN A 103 1.05 -16.58 8.85
CA GLN A 103 0.97 -15.19 9.28
C GLN A 103 -0.13 -14.43 8.55
N CYS A 104 -0.30 -14.67 7.24
CA CYS A 104 -1.39 -14.07 6.46
C CYS A 104 -2.79 -14.42 7.02
N ARG A 105 -2.98 -15.63 7.52
CA ARG A 105 -4.24 -16.04 8.16
C ARG A 105 -4.38 -15.43 9.55
N GLU A 106 -3.32 -15.48 10.35
CA GLU A 106 -3.32 -14.95 11.72
C GLU A 106 -3.72 -13.48 11.79
N ILE A 107 -3.17 -12.63 10.90
CA ILE A 107 -3.51 -11.20 10.92
C ILE A 107 -5.00 -10.93 10.64
N VAL A 108 -5.62 -11.75 9.77
CA VAL A 108 -7.06 -11.64 9.48
C VAL A 108 -7.87 -12.11 10.67
N ASP A 109 -7.56 -13.30 11.23
CA ASP A 109 -8.25 -13.86 12.39
C ASP A 109 -8.18 -12.91 13.58
N ARG A 110 -7.01 -12.34 13.85
CA ARG A 110 -6.84 -11.35 14.93
C ARG A 110 -7.63 -10.08 14.67
N THR A 111 -7.58 -9.54 13.43
CA THR A 111 -8.38 -8.36 13.06
C THR A 111 -9.86 -8.58 13.32
N VAL A 112 -10.40 -9.69 12.85
CA VAL A 112 -11.82 -10.02 13.01
C VAL A 112 -12.20 -10.19 14.49
N ASN A 113 -11.36 -10.89 15.25
CA ASN A 113 -11.64 -11.17 16.67
C ASN A 113 -11.49 -9.91 17.55
N GLU A 114 -10.46 -9.09 17.33
CA GLU A 114 -10.13 -7.96 18.20
C GLU A 114 -10.90 -6.69 17.83
N LEU A 115 -11.16 -6.43 16.52
CA LEU A 115 -12.00 -5.31 16.08
C LEU A 115 -13.49 -5.68 15.91
N GLY A 116 -13.84 -6.97 16.04
CA GLY A 116 -15.23 -7.45 15.93
C GLY A 116 -15.73 -7.58 14.48
N GLY A 117 -14.84 -7.67 13.50
CA GLY A 117 -15.16 -7.90 12.08
C GLY A 117 -14.17 -7.25 11.12
N LEU A 118 -14.47 -7.32 9.81
CA LEU A 118 -13.65 -6.75 8.74
C LEU A 118 -14.54 -6.21 7.62
N ASP A 119 -14.44 -4.93 7.30
CA ASP A 119 -15.20 -4.26 6.25
C ASP A 119 -14.31 -3.85 5.06
N ILE A 120 -13.04 -3.52 5.34
CA ILE A 120 -12.12 -2.99 4.34
C ILE A 120 -10.78 -3.71 4.46
N LEU A 121 -10.31 -4.30 3.36
CA LEU A 121 -8.97 -4.86 3.24
C LEU A 121 -8.13 -4.00 2.31
N VAL A 122 -6.97 -3.53 2.77
CA VAL A 122 -5.97 -2.85 1.95
C VAL A 122 -4.71 -3.72 1.86
N ASN A 123 -4.50 -4.34 0.71
CA ASN A 123 -3.26 -5.03 0.38
C ASN A 123 -2.26 -4.00 -0.14
N ASN A 124 -1.26 -3.65 0.68
CA ASN A 124 -0.33 -2.57 0.35
C ASN A 124 1.14 -2.96 0.52
N ILE A 125 1.45 -3.98 1.34
CA ILE A 125 2.84 -4.46 1.50
C ILE A 125 3.54 -4.66 0.15
N ALA A 126 4.83 -4.31 0.07
CA ALA A 126 5.64 -4.58 -1.11
C ALA A 126 7.13 -4.61 -0.77
N THR A 127 7.87 -5.38 -1.57
CA THR A 127 9.32 -5.34 -1.68
C THR A 127 9.73 -5.18 -3.14
N GLN A 128 10.93 -4.63 -3.36
CA GLN A 128 11.54 -4.49 -4.70
C GLN A 128 13.05 -4.52 -4.59
N TRP A 129 13.73 -5.01 -5.62
CA TRP A 129 15.18 -5.07 -5.71
C TRP A 129 15.59 -4.76 -7.14
N PRO A 130 16.30 -3.64 -7.38
CA PRO A 130 16.75 -3.33 -8.74
C PRO A 130 17.88 -4.25 -9.16
N VAL A 131 17.88 -4.59 -10.45
CA VAL A 131 18.97 -5.28 -11.13
C VAL A 131 19.48 -4.41 -12.27
N ASP A 132 20.77 -4.49 -12.61
CA ASP A 132 21.35 -3.73 -13.70
C ASP A 132 21.18 -4.47 -15.06
N SER A 133 21.10 -5.80 -15.03
CA SER A 133 20.80 -6.62 -16.20
C SER A 133 19.82 -7.76 -15.86
N PRO A 134 19.07 -8.30 -16.86
CA PRO A 134 18.16 -9.42 -16.64
C PRO A 134 18.84 -10.68 -16.11
N GLU A 135 20.12 -10.89 -16.45
CA GLU A 135 20.90 -12.06 -16.03
C GLU A 135 21.24 -12.04 -14.55
N GLU A 136 21.19 -10.89 -13.90
CA GLU A 136 21.43 -10.73 -12.46
C GLU A 136 20.20 -11.08 -11.60
N LEU A 137 19.01 -11.19 -12.23
CA LEU A 137 17.80 -11.56 -11.53
C LEU A 137 17.83 -13.06 -11.19
N THR A 138 18.00 -13.36 -9.90
CA THR A 138 18.08 -14.74 -9.42
C THR A 138 16.70 -15.35 -9.17
N ASP A 139 16.62 -16.69 -9.15
CA ASP A 139 15.38 -17.42 -8.80
C ASP A 139 14.93 -17.08 -7.36
N GLU A 140 15.87 -16.86 -6.45
CA GLU A 140 15.59 -16.51 -5.05
C GLU A 140 14.95 -15.14 -4.95
N GLN A 141 15.51 -14.12 -5.65
CA GLN A 141 14.94 -12.77 -5.69
C GLN A 141 13.54 -12.80 -6.32
N TRP A 142 13.39 -13.46 -7.47
CA TRP A 142 12.11 -13.62 -8.14
C TRP A 142 11.07 -14.23 -7.20
N THR A 143 11.40 -15.38 -6.58
CA THR A 143 10.50 -16.08 -5.68
C THR A 143 10.11 -15.22 -4.48
N HIS A 144 11.08 -14.57 -3.82
CA HIS A 144 10.80 -13.71 -2.68
C HIS A 144 9.90 -12.53 -3.05
N THR A 145 10.16 -11.87 -4.19
CA THR A 145 9.33 -10.76 -4.66
C THR A 145 7.89 -11.21 -4.91
N PHE A 146 7.67 -12.41 -5.48
CA PHE A 146 6.33 -12.96 -5.66
C PHE A 146 5.66 -13.35 -4.34
N GLU A 147 6.40 -13.93 -3.39
CA GLU A 147 5.86 -14.28 -2.06
C GLU A 147 5.33 -13.03 -1.34
N VAL A 148 6.10 -11.94 -1.33
CA VAL A 148 5.70 -10.70 -0.65
C VAL A 148 4.64 -9.92 -1.41
N ASN A 149 4.76 -9.75 -2.75
CA ASN A 149 3.96 -8.78 -3.49
C ASN A 149 2.66 -9.33 -4.07
N ILE A 150 2.53 -10.66 -4.21
CA ILE A 150 1.33 -11.27 -4.81
C ILE A 150 0.79 -12.46 -4.02
N HIS A 151 1.63 -13.39 -3.55
CA HIS A 151 1.13 -14.52 -2.77
C HIS A 151 0.56 -14.07 -1.42
N SER A 152 1.16 -13.07 -0.76
CA SER A 152 0.60 -12.45 0.45
C SER A 152 -0.78 -11.85 0.19
N TYR A 153 -0.95 -11.09 -0.91
CA TYR A 153 -2.23 -10.48 -1.28
C TYR A 153 -3.32 -11.53 -1.47
N PHE A 154 -2.99 -12.60 -2.21
CA PHE A 154 -3.88 -13.74 -2.39
C PHE A 154 -4.25 -14.40 -1.06
N ARG A 155 -3.25 -14.70 -0.21
CA ARG A 155 -3.44 -15.42 1.06
C ARG A 155 -4.27 -14.60 2.05
N VAL A 156 -3.93 -13.31 2.22
CA VAL A 156 -4.69 -12.40 3.11
C VAL A 156 -6.12 -12.22 2.59
N THR A 157 -6.29 -11.98 1.29
CA THR A 157 -7.63 -11.86 0.70
C THR A 157 -8.44 -13.13 0.88
N ASN A 158 -7.86 -14.30 0.60
CA ASN A 158 -8.57 -15.58 0.73
C ASN A 158 -8.99 -15.85 2.18
N ALA A 159 -8.16 -15.51 3.15
CA ALA A 159 -8.51 -15.58 4.57
C ALA A 159 -9.63 -14.57 4.94
N ALA A 160 -9.60 -13.37 4.36
CA ALA A 160 -10.59 -12.32 4.61
C ALA A 160 -11.98 -12.60 4.00
N LEU A 161 -12.04 -13.30 2.84
CA LEU A 161 -13.28 -13.51 2.09
C LEU A 161 -14.47 -14.06 2.91
N PRO A 162 -14.32 -14.99 3.88
CA PRO A 162 -15.43 -15.45 4.72
C PRO A 162 -16.03 -14.36 5.63
N HIS A 163 -15.29 -13.28 5.87
CA HIS A 163 -15.65 -12.20 6.78
C HIS A 163 -16.10 -10.93 6.05
N LEU A 164 -16.00 -10.92 4.71
CA LEU A 164 -16.41 -9.78 3.87
C LEU A 164 -17.85 -9.95 3.40
N ASP A 165 -18.73 -9.14 3.95
CA ASP A 165 -20.14 -9.10 3.60
C ASP A 165 -20.43 -8.10 2.47
N LYS A 166 -21.69 -8.05 2.02
CA LYS A 166 -22.16 -7.05 1.06
C LYS A 166 -21.81 -5.64 1.50
N GLY A 167 -21.13 -4.90 0.64
CA GLY A 167 -20.66 -3.54 0.90
C GLY A 167 -19.24 -3.46 1.43
N SER A 168 -18.59 -4.61 1.71
CA SER A 168 -17.16 -4.64 1.99
C SER A 168 -16.31 -4.31 0.77
N VAL A 169 -15.07 -3.88 1.02
CA VAL A 169 -14.18 -3.38 -0.04
C VAL A 169 -12.77 -3.96 0.12
N ILE A 170 -12.19 -4.36 -1.00
CA ILE A 170 -10.77 -4.72 -1.11
C ILE A 170 -10.08 -3.65 -1.96
N ILE A 171 -8.93 -3.15 -1.53
CA ILE A 171 -8.12 -2.19 -2.27
C ILE A 171 -6.69 -2.74 -2.36
N ASN A 172 -6.23 -2.95 -3.59
CA ASN A 172 -4.87 -3.41 -3.85
C ASN A 172 -3.96 -2.23 -4.19
N THR A 173 -2.73 -2.24 -3.71
CA THR A 173 -1.69 -1.30 -4.14
C THR A 173 -0.90 -1.92 -5.29
N GLY A 174 -1.22 -1.47 -6.50
CA GLY A 174 -0.48 -1.77 -7.72
C GLY A 174 0.76 -0.90 -7.88
N SER A 175 1.09 -0.58 -9.12
CA SER A 175 2.16 0.35 -9.49
C SER A 175 2.04 0.75 -10.96
N VAL A 176 2.53 1.92 -11.33
CA VAL A 176 2.79 2.29 -12.73
C VAL A 176 3.68 1.27 -13.42
N ASN A 177 4.58 0.61 -12.68
CA ASN A 177 5.46 -0.42 -13.24
C ASN A 177 4.70 -1.69 -13.66
N GLY A 178 3.54 -1.96 -13.08
CA GLY A 178 2.63 -3.02 -13.54
C GLY A 178 1.88 -2.66 -14.84
N LEU A 179 1.80 -1.37 -15.20
CA LEU A 179 1.15 -0.89 -16.42
C LEU A 179 2.12 -0.78 -17.59
N ARG A 180 3.38 -0.40 -17.33
CA ARG A 180 4.36 -0.11 -18.41
C ARG A 180 5.66 -0.91 -18.32
N GLY A 181 5.89 -1.64 -17.23
CA GLY A 181 7.16 -2.28 -16.93
C GLY A 181 8.25 -1.31 -16.44
N ASN A 182 9.35 -1.87 -15.94
CA ASN A 182 10.57 -1.14 -15.58
C ASN A 182 11.77 -2.07 -15.78
N LYS A 183 12.75 -1.64 -16.57
CA LYS A 183 13.90 -2.47 -16.97
C LYS A 183 14.80 -2.91 -15.80
N SER A 184 14.82 -2.16 -14.71
CA SER A 184 15.61 -2.50 -13.51
C SER A 184 14.79 -3.10 -12.36
N LEU A 185 13.47 -3.19 -12.50
CA LEU A 185 12.54 -3.77 -11.52
C LEU A 185 11.66 -4.83 -12.21
N ILE A 186 12.31 -5.86 -12.77
CA ILE A 186 11.67 -6.83 -13.67
C ILE A 186 10.64 -7.68 -12.91
N ASP A 187 11.05 -8.30 -11.82
CA ASP A 187 10.22 -9.11 -10.92
C ASP A 187 9.11 -8.28 -10.26
N TYR A 188 9.46 -7.10 -9.74
CA TYR A 188 8.48 -6.17 -9.18
C TYR A 188 7.40 -5.79 -10.20
N SER A 189 7.80 -5.44 -11.43
CA SER A 189 6.86 -5.10 -12.50
C SER A 189 5.92 -6.25 -12.82
N ALA A 190 6.45 -7.48 -12.88
CA ALA A 190 5.66 -8.69 -13.10
C ALA A 190 4.64 -8.90 -11.97
N THR A 191 5.04 -8.76 -10.70
CA THR A 191 4.11 -8.89 -9.57
C THR A 191 3.02 -7.82 -9.60
N LYS A 192 3.36 -6.57 -9.93
CA LYS A 192 2.36 -5.48 -9.99
C LYS A 192 1.42 -5.59 -11.19
N GLY A 193 1.89 -6.14 -12.31
CA GLY A 193 1.03 -6.56 -13.44
C GLY A 193 0.06 -7.68 -13.04
N ALA A 194 0.55 -8.67 -12.27
CA ALA A 194 -0.29 -9.74 -11.74
C ALA A 194 -1.38 -9.18 -10.78
N VAL A 195 -1.05 -8.22 -9.90
CA VAL A 195 -2.04 -7.55 -9.03
C VAL A 195 -3.14 -6.87 -9.84
N HIS A 196 -2.81 -6.17 -10.94
CA HIS A 196 -3.81 -5.53 -11.80
C HIS A 196 -4.76 -6.56 -12.43
N ALA A 197 -4.20 -7.59 -13.10
CA ALA A 197 -5.00 -8.63 -13.73
C ALA A 197 -5.87 -9.39 -12.71
N TRP A 198 -5.31 -9.66 -11.53
CA TRP A 198 -6.04 -10.30 -10.44
C TRP A 198 -7.19 -9.43 -9.91
N THR A 199 -6.98 -8.11 -9.80
CA THR A 199 -8.05 -7.16 -9.44
C THR A 199 -9.22 -7.24 -10.40
N TYR A 200 -8.97 -7.28 -11.73
CA TYR A 200 -10.03 -7.40 -12.73
C TYR A 200 -10.82 -8.71 -12.61
N ALA A 201 -10.12 -9.82 -12.43
CA ALA A 201 -10.75 -11.13 -12.29
C ALA A 201 -11.60 -11.24 -11.01
N MET A 202 -11.06 -10.77 -9.89
CA MET A 202 -11.74 -10.78 -8.60
C MET A 202 -12.96 -9.84 -8.56
N ALA A 203 -12.93 -8.73 -9.27
CA ALA A 203 -14.08 -7.83 -9.35
C ALA A 203 -15.30 -8.54 -9.96
N GLN A 204 -15.09 -9.34 -11.01
CA GLN A 204 -16.14 -10.14 -11.63
C GLN A 204 -16.61 -11.26 -10.69
N ALA A 205 -15.66 -11.96 -10.05
CA ALA A 205 -15.96 -13.09 -9.16
C ALA A 205 -16.72 -12.69 -7.88
N LEU A 206 -16.52 -11.44 -7.41
CA LEU A 206 -17.14 -10.95 -6.18
C LEU A 206 -18.41 -10.12 -6.39
N ALA A 207 -18.79 -9.86 -7.64
CA ALA A 207 -19.93 -9.00 -8.00
C ALA A 207 -21.25 -9.47 -7.35
N ASP A 208 -21.56 -10.76 -7.44
CA ASP A 208 -22.78 -11.33 -6.86
C ASP A 208 -22.81 -11.30 -5.31
N ARG A 209 -21.64 -11.22 -4.69
CA ARG A 209 -21.51 -11.05 -3.24
C ARG A 209 -21.69 -9.58 -2.81
N GLY A 210 -21.66 -8.64 -3.75
CA GLY A 210 -21.69 -7.20 -3.47
C GLY A 210 -20.42 -6.69 -2.75
N VAL A 211 -19.29 -7.39 -2.91
CA VAL A 211 -17.97 -6.99 -2.44
C VAL A 211 -17.24 -6.32 -3.61
N ARG A 212 -16.71 -5.11 -3.40
CA ARG A 212 -15.96 -4.39 -4.44
C ARG A 212 -14.45 -4.63 -4.27
N ILE A 213 -13.73 -4.69 -5.36
CA ILE A 213 -12.27 -4.71 -5.35
C ILE A 213 -11.73 -3.76 -6.41
N ASN A 214 -10.77 -2.93 -6.02
CA ASN A 214 -10.12 -1.96 -6.89
C ASN A 214 -8.62 -1.91 -6.61
N CYS A 215 -7.89 -1.18 -7.43
CA CYS A 215 -6.45 -1.00 -7.30
C CYS A 215 -6.09 0.48 -7.38
N VAL A 216 -5.15 0.92 -6.55
CA VAL A 216 -4.43 2.18 -6.73
C VAL A 216 -3.06 1.83 -7.30
N ALA A 217 -2.68 2.44 -8.42
CA ALA A 217 -1.39 2.23 -9.10
C ALA A 217 -0.55 3.52 -9.03
N PRO A 218 0.28 3.70 -7.99
CA PRO A 218 1.10 4.88 -7.86
C PRO A 218 2.22 4.98 -8.90
N GLY A 219 2.61 6.21 -9.22
CA GLY A 219 3.91 6.56 -9.77
C GLY A 219 4.99 6.58 -8.67
N PRO A 220 6.03 7.44 -8.80
CA PRO A 220 7.06 7.56 -7.76
C PRO A 220 6.50 8.20 -6.48
N VAL A 221 6.58 7.48 -5.35
CA VAL A 221 6.15 7.96 -4.02
C VAL A 221 7.33 7.92 -3.06
N TRP A 222 7.54 9.00 -2.32
CA TRP A 222 8.62 9.12 -1.34
C TRP A 222 8.26 8.38 -0.05
N THR A 223 8.77 7.15 0.08
CA THR A 223 8.52 6.22 1.21
C THR A 223 9.82 5.54 1.62
N PRO A 224 9.90 4.89 2.81
CA PRO A 224 11.08 4.14 3.25
C PRO A 224 11.56 3.07 2.27
N LEU A 225 10.68 2.51 1.44
CA LEU A 225 11.03 1.55 0.38
C LEU A 225 12.09 2.11 -0.59
N ILE A 226 12.11 3.42 -0.82
CA ILE A 226 12.99 4.03 -1.82
C ILE A 226 14.44 4.06 -1.36
N PRO A 227 14.81 4.68 -0.22
CA PRO A 227 16.20 4.66 0.24
C PRO A 227 16.67 3.28 0.74
N SER A 228 15.75 2.32 0.98
CA SER A 228 16.13 0.96 1.37
C SER A 228 16.45 0.04 0.18
N THR A 229 16.05 0.42 -1.04
CA THR A 229 16.19 -0.46 -2.21
C THR A 229 16.95 0.17 -3.38
N PHE A 230 17.05 1.49 -3.44
CA PHE A 230 17.81 2.17 -4.49
C PHE A 230 19.14 2.72 -3.97
N PRO A 231 20.18 2.78 -4.83
CA PRO A 231 21.44 3.41 -4.49
C PRO A 231 21.27 4.94 -4.35
N PRO A 232 22.16 5.60 -3.56
CA PRO A 232 22.02 7.00 -3.19
C PRO A 232 21.85 7.98 -4.36
N GLU A 233 22.52 7.75 -5.48
CA GLU A 233 22.44 8.57 -6.67
C GLU A 233 21.10 8.47 -7.42
N LYS A 234 20.37 7.35 -7.27
CA LYS A 234 18.99 7.20 -7.75
C LYS A 234 18.02 7.86 -6.80
N VAL A 235 18.25 7.74 -5.49
CA VAL A 235 17.44 8.38 -4.44
C VAL A 235 17.46 9.90 -4.58
N GLU A 236 18.63 10.50 -4.82
CA GLU A 236 18.81 11.95 -5.03
C GLU A 236 17.84 12.51 -6.07
N LYS A 237 17.64 11.79 -7.18
CA LYS A 237 16.85 12.22 -8.35
C LYS A 237 15.45 11.61 -8.41
N PHE A 238 15.06 10.84 -7.39
CA PHE A 238 13.82 10.08 -7.41
C PHE A 238 12.59 11.00 -7.55
N GLY A 239 11.76 10.72 -8.57
CA GLY A 239 10.54 11.47 -8.86
C GLY A 239 10.73 12.68 -9.79
N LEU A 240 11.98 13.05 -10.16
CA LEU A 240 12.21 14.17 -11.08
C LEU A 240 11.88 13.84 -12.56
N GLN A 241 11.71 12.56 -12.87
CA GLN A 241 11.42 12.08 -14.22
C GLN A 241 9.95 12.27 -14.63
N VAL A 242 9.03 12.49 -13.69
CA VAL A 242 7.61 12.72 -14.01
C VAL A 242 7.36 14.19 -14.35
N PRO A 243 6.29 14.52 -15.14
CA PRO A 243 6.00 15.92 -15.52
C PRO A 243 5.86 16.90 -14.34
N PHE A 244 5.41 16.46 -13.17
CA PHE A 244 5.37 17.30 -11.96
C PHE A 244 6.75 17.54 -11.34
N GLU A 245 7.81 16.88 -11.86
CA GLU A 245 9.20 17.01 -11.41
C GLU A 245 9.36 16.82 -9.88
N ARG A 246 8.56 15.96 -9.29
CA ARG A 246 8.64 15.53 -7.88
C ARG A 246 8.07 14.12 -7.70
N ALA A 247 8.56 13.40 -6.70
CA ALA A 247 7.80 12.27 -6.18
C ALA A 247 6.54 12.76 -5.45
N ALA A 248 5.49 11.96 -5.47
CA ALA A 248 4.38 12.13 -4.57
C ALA A 248 4.80 11.86 -3.11
N HIS A 249 4.09 12.42 -2.16
CA HIS A 249 4.10 11.99 -0.78
C HIS A 249 2.96 10.99 -0.53
N PRO A 250 3.04 10.14 0.49
CA PRO A 250 1.93 9.26 0.89
C PRO A 250 0.58 9.99 1.04
N ASP A 251 0.60 11.20 1.59
CA ASP A 251 -0.59 12.04 1.76
C ASP A 251 -1.26 12.40 0.43
N ASP A 252 -0.48 12.50 -0.68
CA ASP A 252 -1.03 12.75 -2.02
C ASP A 252 -1.87 11.54 -2.53
N LEU A 253 -1.65 10.33 -1.99
CA LEU A 253 -2.26 9.07 -2.44
C LEU A 253 -3.43 8.59 -1.57
N ALA A 254 -3.35 8.79 -0.25
CA ALA A 254 -4.33 8.27 0.71
C ALA A 254 -5.78 8.67 0.38
N PRO A 255 -6.10 9.87 -0.15
CA PRO A 255 -7.47 10.21 -0.55
C PRO A 255 -8.07 9.28 -1.62
N SER A 256 -7.24 8.68 -2.49
CA SER A 256 -7.72 7.68 -3.47
C SER A 256 -8.22 6.41 -2.78
N TYR A 257 -7.58 6.00 -1.69
CA TYR A 257 -8.02 4.85 -0.89
C TYR A 257 -9.30 5.17 -0.14
N VAL A 258 -9.43 6.37 0.45
CA VAL A 258 -10.68 6.82 1.08
C VAL A 258 -11.83 6.81 0.06
N PHE A 259 -11.61 7.36 -1.14
CA PHE A 259 -12.59 7.34 -2.23
C PHE A 259 -13.05 5.90 -2.54
N LEU A 260 -12.11 4.99 -2.75
CA LEU A 260 -12.42 3.59 -3.09
C LEU A 260 -13.06 2.82 -1.92
N ALA A 261 -12.68 3.13 -0.68
CA ALA A 261 -13.24 2.49 0.52
C ALA A 261 -14.70 2.90 0.77
N SER A 262 -15.06 4.15 0.41
CA SER A 262 -16.39 4.70 0.70
C SER A 262 -17.45 4.24 -0.30
N ASN A 263 -18.45 3.49 0.17
CA ASN A 263 -19.62 3.14 -0.64
C ASN A 263 -20.49 4.36 -0.99
N ARG A 264 -20.35 5.49 -0.29
CA ARG A 264 -21.05 6.73 -0.62
C ARG A 264 -20.46 7.42 -1.85
N LEU A 265 -19.16 7.23 -2.11
CA LEU A 265 -18.43 7.89 -3.20
C LEU A 265 -18.20 6.99 -4.40
N SER A 266 -18.00 5.67 -4.19
CA SER A 266 -17.49 4.76 -5.21
C SER A 266 -18.28 3.44 -5.34
N SER A 267 -19.56 3.44 -5.00
CA SER A 267 -20.39 2.20 -5.03
C SER A 267 -20.47 1.51 -6.40
N TYR A 268 -20.16 2.22 -7.48
CA TYR A 268 -20.17 1.68 -8.85
C TYR A 268 -18.77 1.33 -9.37
N TYR A 269 -17.71 1.57 -8.57
CA TYR A 269 -16.32 1.28 -8.93
C TYR A 269 -15.93 -0.11 -8.42
N SER A 270 -15.75 -1.06 -9.32
CA SER A 270 -15.18 -2.37 -9.04
C SER A 270 -14.39 -2.84 -10.25
N GLY A 271 -13.16 -3.29 -10.06
CA GLY A 271 -12.25 -3.66 -11.13
C GLY A 271 -11.47 -2.47 -11.71
N GLU A 272 -11.47 -1.33 -11.05
CA GLU A 272 -10.73 -0.16 -11.53
C GLU A 272 -9.27 -0.16 -11.06
N VAL A 273 -8.39 0.40 -11.90
CA VAL A 273 -7.00 0.73 -11.57
C VAL A 273 -6.83 2.24 -11.65
N ILE A 274 -6.83 2.90 -10.49
CA ILE A 274 -6.64 4.36 -10.42
C ILE A 274 -5.15 4.67 -10.38
N ALA A 275 -4.65 5.34 -11.42
CA ALA A 275 -3.24 5.66 -11.58
C ALA A 275 -2.95 7.11 -11.19
N ALA A 276 -2.19 7.33 -10.10
CA ALA A 276 -1.72 8.63 -9.62
C ALA A 276 -0.24 8.81 -10.00
N LEU A 277 0.04 9.43 -11.15
CA LEU A 277 1.32 9.34 -11.86
C LEU A 277 2.10 10.67 -11.97
N GLY A 278 1.63 11.77 -11.36
CA GLY A 278 2.34 13.06 -11.46
C GLY A 278 2.44 13.62 -12.90
N GLY A 279 1.41 13.36 -13.71
CA GLY A 279 1.34 13.82 -15.10
C GLY A 279 1.88 12.83 -16.15
N GLU A 280 2.49 11.71 -15.76
CA GLU A 280 2.77 10.63 -16.69
C GLU A 280 1.48 10.00 -17.22
N THR A 281 1.49 9.58 -18.48
CA THR A 281 0.39 8.84 -19.08
C THR A 281 0.82 7.40 -19.31
N THR A 282 -0.08 6.46 -19.09
CA THR A 282 0.10 5.08 -19.51
C THR A 282 -0.64 4.87 -20.82
N PRO A 283 -0.08 4.13 -21.80
CA PRO A 283 -0.87 3.70 -22.96
C PRO A 283 -2.06 2.89 -22.42
N GLY A 284 -3.25 3.26 -22.88
CA GLY A 284 -4.50 2.59 -22.56
C GLY A 284 -4.58 1.21 -23.16
#